data_d77e56e8e9fcd8fb452ed1347719976e
#
_entry.id   d77e56e8e9fcd8fb452ed1347719976e
#
_cell.length_a   1.000
_cell.length_b   1.000
_cell.length_c   1.000
_cell.angle_alpha   90.00
_cell.angle_beta   90.00
_cell.angle_gamma   90.00
#
_symmetry.space_group_name_H-M   'P 1'
#
loop_
_entity.id
_entity.type
_entity.pdbx_description
1 polymer ?
#
loop_
_entity_poly.entity_id
_entity_poly.type
_entity_poly.pdbx_seq_one_letter_code
_entity_poly.pdbx_strand_id
1 'polypeptide(L)'
;MKKLKYLICVFALVFLVGCSQDGYKEGEYTGTAVDSYGGQENTASAKVTINSEGKITDVYLDTTYTTKDGVSTTKKTLGDDYNMMSNPNAAGEWFEQVEKLEQAVVENQGIDFLNLDEDGYTDAVSGCTIKIDAMYEALENALEQAK
;
A
#
# COMPACT_ATOMS: atom_id res chain seq x y z
N MET A 1 -57.73 47.91 -13.11
CA MET A 1 -57.54 46.51 -12.72
C MET A 1 -56.14 46.10 -13.06
N LYS A 2 -55.25 46.09 -12.08
CA LYS A 2 -53.82 45.74 -12.31
C LYS A 2 -53.67 44.23 -12.13
N LYS A 3 -53.29 43.52 -13.21
CA LYS A 3 -52.99 42.10 -13.16
C LYS A 3 -51.57 41.94 -12.59
N LEU A 4 -51.47 41.44 -11.39
CA LEU A 4 -50.23 41.08 -10.73
C LEU A 4 -49.71 39.77 -11.35
N LYS A 5 -48.64 39.86 -12.12
CA LYS A 5 -47.95 38.69 -12.66
C LYS A 5 -47.00 38.15 -11.60
N TYR A 6 -47.35 37.01 -11.02
CA TYR A 6 -46.45 36.25 -10.16
C TYR A 6 -45.33 35.65 -11.01
N LEU A 7 -44.12 36.18 -10.83
CA LEU A 7 -42.91 35.59 -11.38
C LEU A 7 -42.49 34.44 -10.46
N ILE A 8 -42.76 33.23 -10.90
CA ILE A 8 -42.33 32.04 -10.20
C ILE A 8 -40.85 31.83 -10.57
N CYS A 9 -39.93 32.22 -9.65
CA CYS A 9 -38.55 31.82 -9.73
C CYS A 9 -38.46 30.33 -9.41
N VAL A 10 -38.38 29.52 -10.45
CA VAL A 10 -37.98 28.10 -10.33
C VAL A 10 -36.51 28.08 -10.00
N PHE A 11 -36.21 27.87 -8.72
CA PHE A 11 -34.84 27.61 -8.26
C PHE A 11 -34.51 26.18 -8.69
N ALA A 12 -33.86 26.02 -9.83
CA ALA A 12 -33.32 24.75 -10.26
C ALA A 12 -32.19 24.39 -9.28
N LEU A 13 -32.51 23.52 -8.32
CA LEU A 13 -31.51 22.82 -7.56
C LEU A 13 -30.72 21.93 -8.53
N VAL A 14 -29.58 22.40 -8.98
CA VAL A 14 -28.60 21.56 -9.63
C VAL A 14 -28.04 20.64 -8.55
N PHE A 15 -28.59 19.43 -8.45
CA PHE A 15 -27.91 18.33 -7.79
C PHE A 15 -26.68 18.05 -8.62
N LEU A 16 -25.53 18.57 -8.16
CA LEU A 16 -24.25 18.03 -8.53
C LEU A 16 -24.25 16.60 -7.99
N VAL A 17 -24.68 15.67 -8.84
CA VAL A 17 -24.31 14.28 -8.67
C VAL A 17 -22.80 14.26 -8.81
N GLY A 18 -22.12 14.32 -7.66
CA GLY A 18 -20.70 14.06 -7.61
C GLY A 18 -20.49 12.71 -8.27
N CYS A 19 -19.75 12.69 -9.37
CA CYS A 19 -19.20 11.45 -9.88
C CYS A 19 -18.56 10.77 -8.68
N SER A 20 -19.00 9.54 -8.38
CA SER A 20 -18.26 8.66 -7.53
C SER A 20 -16.89 8.52 -8.20
N GLN A 21 -15.91 9.24 -7.70
CA GLN A 21 -14.53 8.97 -8.04
C GLN A 21 -14.29 7.56 -7.52
N ASP A 22 -13.91 6.65 -8.41
CA ASP A 22 -13.40 5.31 -8.08
C ASP A 22 -12.04 5.46 -7.35
N GLY A 23 -12.03 6.19 -6.26
CA GLY A 23 -10.89 6.49 -5.41
C GLY A 23 -11.10 5.92 -4.03
N TYR A 24 -10.02 5.77 -3.32
CA TYR A 24 -10.03 5.35 -1.92
C TYR A 24 -10.60 6.46 -1.02
N LYS A 25 -11.14 6.08 0.13
CA LYS A 25 -11.55 7.03 1.18
C LYS A 25 -10.33 7.58 1.90
N GLU A 26 -10.37 8.86 2.24
CA GLU A 26 -9.33 9.52 3.05
C GLU A 26 -9.13 8.78 4.38
N GLY A 27 -7.88 8.59 4.78
CA GLY A 27 -7.53 7.96 6.05
C GLY A 27 -6.17 7.29 6.04
N GLU A 28 -5.87 6.66 7.15
CA GLU A 28 -4.72 5.79 7.34
C GLU A 28 -5.23 4.36 7.59
N TYR A 29 -4.78 3.42 6.77
CA TYR A 29 -5.25 2.04 6.78
C TYR A 29 -4.09 1.09 7.00
N THR A 30 -4.32 0.06 7.80
CA THR A 30 -3.31 -0.96 8.08
C THR A 30 -3.83 -2.34 7.70
N GLY A 31 -2.95 -3.13 7.11
CA GLY A 31 -3.20 -4.53 6.81
C GLY A 31 -2.03 -5.39 7.25
N THR A 32 -2.28 -6.65 7.49
CA THR A 32 -1.26 -7.63 7.87
C THR A 32 -1.49 -8.94 7.15
N ALA A 33 -0.40 -9.70 6.97
CA ALA A 33 -0.44 -11.06 6.45
C ALA A 33 0.67 -11.91 7.07
N VAL A 34 0.54 -13.22 6.98
CA VAL A 34 1.57 -14.15 7.48
C VAL A 34 2.67 -14.29 6.45
N ASP A 35 3.92 -14.07 6.87
CA ASP A 35 5.12 -14.31 6.08
C ASP A 35 5.83 -15.57 6.61
N SER A 36 5.74 -16.66 5.87
CA SER A 36 6.36 -17.96 6.21
C SER A 36 7.73 -18.16 5.56
N TYR A 37 8.29 -17.12 4.93
CA TYR A 37 9.59 -17.23 4.26
C TYR A 37 10.72 -17.54 5.25
N GLY A 38 11.61 -18.46 4.85
CA GLY A 38 12.78 -18.81 5.64
C GLY A 38 12.50 -19.74 6.85
N GLY A 39 11.29 -20.34 6.93
CA GLY A 39 10.94 -21.31 7.96
C GLY A 39 10.57 -20.68 9.31
N GLN A 40 10.46 -19.37 9.38
CA GLN A 40 9.88 -18.63 10.51
C GLN A 40 8.48 -18.14 10.12
N GLU A 41 7.56 -18.14 11.07
CA GLU A 41 6.28 -17.47 10.91
C GLU A 41 6.42 -16.02 11.40
N ASN A 42 6.43 -15.09 10.46
CA ASN A 42 6.52 -13.66 10.71
C ASN A 42 5.22 -12.98 10.27
N THR A 43 5.07 -11.71 10.60
CA THR A 43 3.94 -10.90 10.17
C THR A 43 4.45 -9.79 9.25
N ALA A 44 4.02 -9.81 8.00
CA ALA A 44 4.11 -8.66 7.11
C ALA A 44 3.03 -7.65 7.47
N SER A 45 3.39 -6.38 7.47
CA SER A 45 2.47 -5.27 7.76
C SER A 45 2.56 -4.21 6.68
N ALA A 46 1.43 -3.62 6.36
CA ALA A 46 1.30 -2.49 5.46
C ALA A 46 0.54 -1.37 6.15
N LYS A 47 1.02 -0.14 5.99
CA LYS A 47 0.29 1.07 6.35
C LYS A 47 0.21 1.96 5.12
N VAL A 48 -1.01 2.37 4.76
CA VAL A 48 -1.30 3.17 3.58
C VAL A 48 -1.99 4.46 4.02
N THR A 49 -1.46 5.61 3.62
CA THR A 49 -2.06 6.92 3.86
C THR A 49 -2.71 7.43 2.58
N ILE A 50 -3.96 7.83 2.69
CA ILE A 50 -4.79 8.32 1.58
C ILE A 50 -5.30 9.71 1.90
N ASN A 51 -5.13 10.64 0.98
CA ASN A 51 -5.56 12.02 1.14
C ASN A 51 -7.04 12.23 0.77
N SER A 52 -7.54 13.46 0.98
CA SER A 52 -8.93 13.85 0.70
C SER A 52 -9.34 13.77 -0.78
N GLU A 53 -8.38 13.62 -1.69
CA GLU A 53 -8.62 13.41 -3.11
C GLU A 53 -8.70 11.92 -3.48
N GLY A 54 -8.62 11.02 -2.49
CA GLY A 54 -8.62 9.57 -2.69
C GLY A 54 -7.31 9.03 -3.27
N LYS A 55 -6.20 9.76 -3.08
CA LYS A 55 -4.88 9.38 -3.59
C LYS A 55 -4.01 8.81 -2.49
N ILE A 56 -3.31 7.73 -2.82
CA ILE A 56 -2.27 7.16 -1.95
C ILE A 56 -1.10 8.15 -1.91
N THR A 57 -0.75 8.65 -0.74
CA THR A 57 0.33 9.61 -0.54
C THR A 57 1.54 9.02 0.17
N ASP A 58 1.34 7.95 0.92
CA ASP A 58 2.42 7.26 1.61
C ASP A 58 2.10 5.77 1.78
N VAL A 59 3.12 4.95 1.71
CA VAL A 59 3.06 3.51 1.98
C VAL A 59 4.26 3.14 2.83
N TYR A 60 4.02 2.41 3.91
CA TYR A 60 5.05 1.84 4.76
C TYR A 60 4.84 0.33 4.89
N LEU A 61 5.86 -0.43 4.53
CA LEU A 61 5.87 -1.89 4.61
C LEU A 61 6.96 -2.36 5.57
N ASP A 62 6.66 -3.35 6.38
CA ASP A 62 7.66 -3.98 7.24
C ASP A 62 7.28 -5.45 7.49
N THR A 63 8.21 -6.22 8.01
CA THR A 63 7.99 -7.61 8.40
C THR A 63 8.68 -7.88 9.73
N THR A 64 7.98 -8.51 10.65
CA THR A 64 8.58 -8.97 11.91
C THR A 64 9.70 -9.96 11.63
N TYR A 65 10.66 -10.03 12.53
CA TYR A 65 11.80 -10.92 12.44
C TYR A 65 12.29 -11.31 13.84
N THR A 66 12.66 -12.56 13.99
CA THR A 66 13.32 -13.03 15.22
C THR A 66 14.78 -13.33 14.90
N THR A 67 15.68 -12.63 15.57
CA THR A 67 17.14 -12.81 15.39
C THR A 67 17.58 -14.19 15.88
N LYS A 68 18.78 -14.61 15.51
CA LYS A 68 19.38 -15.88 15.98
C LYS A 68 19.49 -15.98 17.49
N ASP A 69 19.60 -14.84 18.16
CA ASP A 69 19.64 -14.74 19.63
C ASP A 69 18.24 -14.68 20.28
N GLY A 70 17.18 -14.86 19.48
CA GLY A 70 15.79 -14.89 19.95
C GLY A 70 15.17 -13.53 20.23
N VAL A 71 15.76 -12.44 19.73
CA VAL A 71 15.21 -11.08 19.87
C VAL A 71 14.19 -10.81 18.79
N SER A 72 12.95 -10.48 19.20
CA SER A 72 11.90 -10.05 18.29
C SER A 72 12.10 -8.60 17.87
N THR A 73 12.08 -8.35 16.57
CA THR A 73 12.30 -7.04 15.94
C THR A 73 11.56 -6.99 14.60
N THR A 74 11.91 -6.02 13.73
CA THR A 74 11.46 -5.98 12.34
C THR A 74 12.66 -5.87 11.40
N LYS A 75 12.45 -6.25 10.13
CA LYS A 75 13.51 -6.19 9.12
C LYS A 75 13.96 -4.76 8.86
N LYS A 76 13.04 -3.78 8.85
CA LYS A 76 13.42 -2.35 8.73
C LYS A 76 14.19 -1.86 9.94
N THR A 77 13.82 -2.27 11.16
CA THR A 77 14.55 -1.90 12.36
C THR A 77 15.98 -2.42 12.35
N LEU A 78 16.20 -3.60 11.79
CA LEU A 78 17.55 -4.15 11.62
C LEU A 78 18.36 -3.38 10.58
N GLY A 79 17.72 -2.85 9.53
CA GLY A 79 18.44 -2.16 8.47
C GLY A 79 19.56 -3.03 7.88
N ASP A 80 20.78 -2.51 7.88
CA ASP A 80 21.99 -3.22 7.41
C ASP A 80 22.31 -4.47 8.25
N ASP A 81 21.90 -4.53 9.51
CA ASP A 81 22.13 -5.68 10.38
C ASP A 81 21.29 -6.91 9.96
N TYR A 82 20.24 -6.72 9.14
CA TYR A 82 19.55 -7.84 8.49
C TYR A 82 20.48 -8.56 7.49
N ASN A 83 21.46 -7.82 6.97
CA ASN A 83 22.59 -8.32 6.19
C ASN A 83 22.17 -9.09 4.92
N MET A 84 21.19 -8.55 4.19
CA MET A 84 20.74 -9.18 2.95
C MET A 84 21.83 -9.21 1.87
N MET A 85 22.72 -8.20 1.88
CA MET A 85 23.84 -8.12 0.94
C MET A 85 24.89 -9.23 1.14
N SER A 86 24.78 -10.06 2.18
CA SER A 86 25.54 -11.32 2.25
C SER A 86 25.14 -12.34 1.18
N ASN A 87 23.94 -12.19 0.59
CA ASN A 87 23.51 -12.92 -0.58
C ASN A 87 24.04 -12.23 -1.85
N PRO A 88 24.89 -12.88 -2.66
CA PRO A 88 25.47 -12.26 -3.87
C PRO A 88 24.45 -11.93 -4.96
N ASN A 89 23.23 -12.46 -4.87
CA ASN A 89 22.14 -12.18 -5.81
C ASN A 89 21.21 -11.06 -5.33
N ALA A 90 21.44 -10.48 -4.14
CA ALA A 90 20.62 -9.39 -3.65
C ALA A 90 20.86 -8.10 -4.45
N ALA A 91 19.79 -7.41 -4.81
CA ALA A 91 19.86 -6.14 -5.53
C ALA A 91 20.07 -4.91 -4.60
N GLY A 92 20.18 -5.12 -3.30
CA GLY A 92 20.33 -4.14 -2.24
C GLY A 92 19.94 -4.72 -0.89
N GLU A 93 20.07 -3.96 0.18
CA GLU A 93 19.54 -4.37 1.47
C GLU A 93 18.01 -4.50 1.44
N TRP A 94 17.46 -5.28 2.35
CA TRP A 94 16.03 -5.59 2.36
C TRP A 94 15.17 -4.31 2.41
N PHE A 95 15.49 -3.39 3.31
CA PHE A 95 14.75 -2.15 3.46
C PHE A 95 14.82 -1.25 2.22
N GLU A 96 15.97 -1.20 1.52
CA GLU A 96 16.13 -0.43 0.27
C GLU A 96 15.24 -0.98 -0.86
N GLN A 97 15.10 -2.29 -0.93
CA GLN A 97 14.23 -2.93 -1.93
C GLN A 97 12.76 -2.68 -1.61
N VAL A 98 12.39 -2.71 -0.32
CA VAL A 98 11.03 -2.42 0.13
C VAL A 98 10.66 -0.96 -0.10
N GLU A 99 11.57 -0.01 0.13
CA GLU A 99 11.33 1.40 -0.18
C GLU A 99 11.03 1.64 -1.66
N LYS A 100 11.68 0.91 -2.57
CA LYS A 100 11.34 0.97 -3.99
C LYS A 100 9.93 0.45 -4.28
N LEU A 101 9.52 -0.62 -3.60
CA LEU A 101 8.17 -1.15 -3.69
C LEU A 101 7.13 -0.14 -3.17
N GLU A 102 7.38 0.48 -2.02
CA GLU A 102 6.53 1.52 -1.42
C GLU A 102 6.33 2.69 -2.39
N GLN A 103 7.42 3.19 -2.97
CA GLN A 103 7.38 4.27 -3.96
C GLN A 103 6.58 3.86 -5.21
N ALA A 104 6.78 2.65 -5.71
CA ALA A 104 6.07 2.15 -6.87
C ALA A 104 4.55 2.05 -6.63
N VAL A 105 4.12 1.66 -5.43
CA VAL A 105 2.69 1.63 -5.06
C VAL A 105 2.09 3.04 -5.02
N VAL A 106 2.81 4.02 -4.47
CA VAL A 106 2.39 5.43 -4.49
C VAL A 106 2.31 5.97 -5.91
N GLU A 107 3.30 5.71 -6.75
CA GLU A 107 3.35 6.19 -8.13
C GLU A 107 2.23 5.60 -8.99
N ASN A 108 1.93 4.31 -8.83
CA ASN A 108 0.89 3.61 -9.58
C ASN A 108 -0.50 3.70 -8.93
N GLN A 109 -0.61 4.28 -7.74
CA GLN A 109 -1.88 4.48 -7.01
C GLN A 109 -2.65 3.19 -6.75
N GLY A 110 -1.94 2.09 -6.47
CA GLY A 110 -2.51 0.77 -6.22
C GLY A 110 -1.47 -0.33 -6.37
N ILE A 111 -1.93 -1.57 -6.35
CA ILE A 111 -1.07 -2.78 -6.37
C ILE A 111 -1.27 -3.67 -7.60
N ASP A 112 -2.28 -3.40 -8.44
CA ASP A 112 -2.64 -4.26 -9.58
C ASP A 112 -1.51 -4.40 -10.61
N PHE A 113 -0.60 -3.41 -10.68
CA PHE A 113 0.54 -3.43 -11.60
C PHE A 113 1.62 -4.44 -11.21
N LEU A 114 1.63 -4.92 -9.97
CA LEU A 114 2.71 -5.74 -9.43
C LEU A 114 2.81 -7.14 -10.08
N ASN A 115 1.68 -7.73 -10.52
CA ASN A 115 1.62 -8.98 -11.26
C ASN A 115 2.58 -10.06 -10.72
N LEU A 116 2.31 -10.54 -9.50
CA LEU A 116 3.17 -11.54 -8.86
C LEU A 116 3.19 -12.84 -9.66
N ASP A 117 4.36 -13.45 -9.75
CA ASP A 117 4.52 -14.81 -10.26
C ASP A 117 4.05 -15.86 -9.20
N GLU A 118 4.08 -17.14 -9.57
CA GLU A 118 3.66 -18.26 -8.70
C GLU A 118 4.49 -18.38 -7.42
N ASP A 119 5.70 -17.82 -7.41
CA ASP A 119 6.62 -17.85 -6.27
C ASP A 119 6.52 -16.59 -5.40
N GLY A 120 5.73 -15.58 -5.82
CA GLY A 120 5.49 -14.34 -5.09
C GLY A 120 6.51 -13.22 -5.35
N TYR A 121 7.18 -13.25 -6.50
CA TYR A 121 8.07 -12.19 -6.97
C TYR A 121 7.40 -11.31 -8.02
N THR A 122 7.97 -10.14 -8.28
CA THR A 122 7.49 -9.21 -9.31
C THR A 122 8.63 -8.68 -10.16
N ASP A 123 8.40 -8.56 -11.46
CA ASP A 123 9.27 -7.85 -12.40
C ASP A 123 8.90 -6.38 -12.58
N ALA A 124 7.79 -5.95 -11.98
CA ALA A 124 7.25 -4.60 -12.18
C ALA A 124 8.04 -3.51 -11.44
N VAL A 125 8.86 -3.88 -10.45
CA VAL A 125 9.66 -2.94 -9.65
C VAL A 125 11.14 -3.22 -9.83
N SER A 126 11.83 -2.32 -10.52
CA SER A 126 13.27 -2.45 -10.75
C SER A 126 14.05 -2.42 -9.43
N GLY A 127 14.91 -3.39 -9.22
CA GLY A 127 15.72 -3.53 -8.02
C GLY A 127 14.96 -4.06 -6.79
N CYS A 128 13.77 -4.63 -6.99
CA CYS A 128 13.05 -5.43 -6.00
C CYS A 128 13.14 -6.90 -6.43
N THR A 129 14.03 -7.65 -5.80
CA THR A 129 14.29 -9.08 -6.09
C THR A 129 13.90 -9.99 -4.92
N ILE A 130 13.21 -9.43 -3.93
CA ILE A 130 12.69 -10.17 -2.79
C ILE A 130 11.29 -10.73 -3.07
N LYS A 131 10.93 -11.78 -2.35
CA LYS A 131 9.57 -12.30 -2.34
C LYS A 131 8.66 -11.31 -1.60
N ILE A 132 7.55 -10.93 -2.22
CA ILE A 132 6.66 -9.88 -1.72
C ILE A 132 5.22 -10.34 -1.49
N ASP A 133 4.90 -11.61 -1.66
CA ASP A 133 3.53 -12.14 -1.55
C ASP A 133 2.82 -11.75 -0.25
N ALA A 134 3.48 -11.90 0.91
CA ALA A 134 2.91 -11.51 2.19
C ALA A 134 2.73 -9.98 2.33
N MET A 135 3.66 -9.17 1.79
CA MET A 135 3.52 -7.72 1.76
C MET A 135 2.41 -7.28 0.79
N TYR A 136 2.26 -7.98 -0.33
CA TYR A 136 1.16 -7.76 -1.27
C TYR A 136 -0.19 -8.02 -0.61
N GLU A 137 -0.35 -9.15 0.08
CA GLU A 137 -1.57 -9.48 0.83
C GLU A 137 -1.84 -8.46 1.95
N ALA A 138 -0.82 -8.01 2.66
CA ALA A 138 -0.96 -6.96 3.67
C ALA A 138 -1.42 -5.62 3.07
N LEU A 139 -0.89 -5.23 1.89
CA LEU A 139 -1.35 -4.06 1.14
C LEU A 139 -2.80 -4.22 0.66
N GLU A 140 -3.16 -5.38 0.12
CA GLU A 140 -4.53 -5.68 -0.29
C GLU A 140 -5.50 -5.54 0.89
N ASN A 141 -5.16 -6.12 2.05
CA ASN A 141 -5.95 -6.01 3.28
C ASN A 141 -6.08 -4.57 3.79
N ALA A 142 -5.07 -3.72 3.61
CA ALA A 142 -5.15 -2.31 3.95
C ALA A 142 -6.05 -1.54 2.97
N LEU A 143 -5.87 -1.74 1.66
CA LEU A 143 -6.61 -1.03 0.62
C LEU A 143 -8.08 -1.42 0.55
N GLU A 144 -8.43 -2.67 0.89
CA GLU A 144 -9.84 -3.11 0.99
C GLU A 144 -10.64 -2.30 2.01
N GLN A 145 -10.02 -1.87 3.11
CA GLN A 145 -10.67 -1.05 4.13
C GLN A 145 -10.91 0.39 3.65
N ALA A 146 -10.19 0.83 2.64
CA ALA A 146 -10.28 2.17 2.08
C ALA A 146 -11.33 2.33 0.95
N LYS A 147 -11.99 1.25 0.55
CA LYS A 147 -13.02 1.23 -0.52
C LYS A 147 -14.42 1.70 -0.11
#